data_2fe15e6881ddc652593c45c6588e099e
#
_entry.id   2fe15e6881ddc652593c45c6588e099e
#
_cell.length_a   1.000
_cell.length_b   1.000
_cell.length_c   1.000
_cell.angle_alpha   90.00
_cell.angle_beta   90.00
_cell.angle_gamma   90.00
#
_symmetry.space_group_name_H-M   'P 1'
#
loop_
_entity.id
_entity.type
_entity.pdbx_description
1 polymer ?
#
loop_
_entity_poly.entity_id
_entity_poly.type
_entity_poly.pdbx_seq_one_letter_code
_entity_poly.pdbx_strand_id
1 'polypeptide(L)'
;MILRLSFALLALTSAATAQSRYPDPVPTPEGYSTPAFEMFKLAPGKTEEFIRGVAIWDQVNAAGGQPKTHLYLHDDGEGWDVMLYKPPRAKPTPEQIAAMTKKRIELGLPTGPMYFIALREKVADHAHVVMKGPMLAESWVAELDKQRADLKAGKK
;
A
#
# COMPACT_ATOMS: atom_id res chain seq x y z
N MET A 1 -47.11 -43.46 14.96
CA MET A 1 -45.90 -42.79 15.57
C MET A 1 -44.78 -42.86 14.56
N ILE A 2 -44.61 -41.78 13.78
CA ILE A 2 -43.65 -41.75 12.65
C ILE A 2 -42.46 -40.84 13.06
N LEU A 3 -41.33 -41.48 13.25
CA LEU A 3 -40.06 -40.84 13.65
C LEU A 3 -39.40 -40.20 12.40
N ARG A 4 -39.38 -38.87 12.32
CA ARG A 4 -38.69 -38.13 11.26
C ARG A 4 -37.25 -37.93 11.68
N LEU A 5 -36.31 -38.64 11.02
CA LEU A 5 -34.88 -38.36 11.10
C LEU A 5 -34.56 -37.16 10.21
N SER A 6 -34.20 -36.03 10.82
CA SER A 6 -33.66 -34.89 10.09
C SER A 6 -32.16 -35.05 9.98
N PHE A 7 -31.65 -35.30 8.76
CA PHE A 7 -30.22 -35.24 8.43
C PHE A 7 -29.82 -33.78 8.27
N ALA A 8 -29.02 -33.27 9.19
CA ALA A 8 -28.35 -31.97 9.03
C ALA A 8 -27.11 -32.17 8.18
N LEU A 9 -27.15 -31.65 6.95
CA LEU A 9 -26.01 -31.62 6.05
C LEU A 9 -25.07 -30.47 6.46
N LEU A 10 -23.96 -30.77 7.15
CA LEU A 10 -22.94 -29.79 7.41
C LEU A 10 -22.18 -29.54 6.09
N ALA A 11 -22.43 -28.40 5.45
CA ALA A 11 -21.65 -27.93 4.35
C ALA A 11 -20.31 -27.33 4.90
N LEU A 12 -19.23 -28.09 4.80
CA LEU A 12 -17.86 -27.59 5.00
C LEU A 12 -17.53 -26.70 3.82
N THR A 13 -17.69 -25.39 3.98
CA THR A 13 -17.14 -24.40 3.06
C THR A 13 -15.63 -24.31 3.31
N SER A 14 -14.85 -25.06 2.53
CA SER A 14 -13.42 -24.85 2.44
C SER A 14 -13.18 -23.49 1.82
N ALA A 15 -12.80 -22.50 2.63
CA ALA A 15 -12.26 -21.25 2.14
C ALA A 15 -10.93 -21.58 1.46
N ALA A 16 -10.97 -21.74 0.13
CA ALA A 16 -9.76 -21.80 -0.68
C ALA A 16 -9.07 -20.43 -0.55
N THR A 17 -8.06 -20.34 0.28
CA THR A 17 -7.14 -19.21 0.27
C THR A 17 -6.52 -19.18 -1.13
N ALA A 18 -6.86 -18.15 -1.92
CA ALA A 18 -6.27 -17.92 -3.22
C ALA A 18 -4.77 -17.68 -3.01
N GLN A 19 -3.99 -18.74 -3.18
CA GLN A 19 -2.54 -18.68 -3.10
C GLN A 19 -2.05 -17.74 -4.20
N SER A 20 -1.32 -16.71 -3.82
CA SER A 20 -0.76 -15.73 -4.77
C SER A 20 -0.01 -16.49 -5.88
N ARG A 21 -0.40 -16.26 -7.13
CA ARG A 21 0.22 -16.90 -8.32
C ARG A 21 1.60 -16.32 -8.64
N TYR A 22 2.10 -15.41 -7.81
CA TYR A 22 3.37 -14.75 -8.05
C TYR A 22 4.34 -15.09 -6.91
N PRO A 23 5.63 -15.29 -7.21
CA PRO A 23 6.63 -15.45 -6.17
C PRO A 23 6.55 -14.26 -5.23
N ASP A 24 6.63 -14.53 -3.93
CA ASP A 24 6.71 -13.45 -2.97
C ASP A 24 8.04 -12.74 -3.19
N PRO A 25 8.00 -11.47 -3.53
CA PRO A 25 9.21 -10.65 -3.56
C PRO A 25 9.79 -10.64 -2.15
N VAL A 26 10.91 -9.98 -1.95
CA VAL A 26 11.52 -9.81 -0.63
C VAL A 26 10.40 -9.75 0.43
N PRO A 27 10.33 -10.71 1.36
CA PRO A 27 9.21 -10.79 2.28
C PRO A 27 9.07 -9.49 3.03
N THR A 28 7.89 -8.90 2.99
CA THR A 28 7.58 -7.79 3.90
C THR A 28 7.64 -8.36 5.32
N PRO A 29 8.45 -7.81 6.23
CA PRO A 29 8.53 -8.31 7.59
C PRO A 29 7.14 -8.37 8.24
N GLU A 30 6.90 -9.36 9.08
CA GLU A 30 5.64 -9.50 9.79
C GLU A 30 5.30 -8.19 10.54
N GLY A 31 4.06 -7.75 10.43
CA GLY A 31 3.61 -6.49 11.04
C GLY A 31 3.91 -5.23 10.24
N TYR A 32 4.50 -5.35 9.04
CA TYR A 32 4.72 -4.22 8.14
C TYR A 32 3.64 -4.14 7.06
N SER A 33 3.34 -2.91 6.65
CA SER A 33 2.47 -2.67 5.48
C SER A 33 3.17 -3.04 4.19
N THR A 34 2.40 -3.41 3.18
CA THR A 34 2.89 -3.54 1.81
C THR A 34 3.36 -2.18 1.26
N PRO A 35 4.46 -2.12 0.48
CA PRO A 35 4.86 -0.90 -0.19
C PRO A 35 3.77 -0.44 -1.16
N ALA A 36 3.61 0.86 -1.30
CA ALA A 36 2.61 1.44 -2.17
C ALA A 36 3.19 2.58 -3.00
N PHE A 37 2.68 2.70 -4.23
CA PHE A 37 2.90 3.86 -5.08
C PHE A 37 1.59 4.64 -5.22
N GLU A 38 1.68 5.94 -5.11
CA GLU A 38 0.59 6.87 -5.39
C GLU A 38 1.02 7.79 -6.52
N MET A 39 0.25 7.82 -7.60
CA MET A 39 0.49 8.70 -8.73
C MET A 39 -0.52 9.82 -8.72
N PHE A 40 -0.06 11.04 -8.91
CA PHE A 40 -0.88 12.24 -8.84
C PHE A 40 -0.77 13.04 -10.12
N LYS A 41 -1.90 13.41 -10.68
CA LYS A 41 -2.02 14.54 -11.59
C LYS A 41 -2.43 15.75 -10.76
N LEU A 42 -1.62 16.78 -10.77
CA LEU A 42 -1.83 17.94 -9.92
C LEU A 42 -2.73 18.98 -10.59
N ALA A 43 -3.42 19.75 -9.81
CA ALA A 43 -4.14 20.91 -10.31
C ALA A 43 -3.13 21.97 -10.82
N PRO A 44 -3.44 22.74 -11.87
CA PRO A 44 -2.54 23.75 -12.42
C PRO A 44 -1.99 24.69 -11.35
N GLY A 45 -0.66 24.86 -11.33
CA GLY A 45 0.04 25.74 -10.38
C GLY A 45 0.14 25.21 -8.95
N LYS A 46 -0.27 23.96 -8.67
CA LYS A 46 -0.27 23.39 -7.32
C LYS A 46 0.92 22.49 -6.99
N THR A 47 1.87 22.32 -7.90
CA THR A 47 3.02 21.44 -7.73
C THR A 47 3.85 21.77 -6.49
N GLU A 48 4.25 23.02 -6.32
CA GLU A 48 5.05 23.42 -5.15
C GLU A 48 4.28 23.23 -3.85
N GLU A 49 3.02 23.63 -3.80
CA GLU A 49 2.17 23.50 -2.61
C GLU A 49 1.96 22.03 -2.23
N PHE A 50 1.81 21.14 -3.22
CA PHE A 50 1.70 19.71 -3.01
C PHE A 50 3.00 19.11 -2.42
N ILE A 51 4.16 19.44 -3.03
CA ILE A 51 5.48 18.94 -2.57
C ILE A 51 5.77 19.41 -1.14
N ARG A 52 5.50 20.69 -0.82
CA ARG A 52 5.61 21.20 0.54
C ARG A 52 4.71 20.45 1.51
N GLY A 53 3.49 20.09 1.08
CA GLY A 53 2.58 19.26 1.85
C GLY A 53 3.17 17.90 2.17
N VAL A 54 3.78 17.22 1.20
CA VAL A 54 4.48 15.93 1.43
C VAL A 54 5.60 16.09 2.46
N ALA A 55 6.45 17.12 2.33
CA ALA A 55 7.54 17.38 3.28
C ALA A 55 7.04 17.66 4.71
N ILE A 56 5.90 18.32 4.85
CA ILE A 56 5.27 18.58 6.16
C ILE A 56 4.73 17.27 6.76
N TRP A 57 4.07 16.42 5.96
CA TRP A 57 3.58 15.12 6.44
C TRP A 57 4.72 14.16 6.79
N ASP A 58 5.88 14.27 6.13
CA ASP A 58 7.07 13.49 6.51
C ASP A 58 7.60 13.86 7.90
N GLN A 59 7.42 15.12 8.36
CA GLN A 59 7.75 15.49 9.74
C GLN A 59 6.82 14.79 10.76
N VAL A 60 5.53 14.65 10.42
CA VAL A 60 4.59 13.89 11.24
C VAL A 60 4.99 12.41 11.29
N ASN A 61 5.29 11.83 10.15
CA ASN A 61 5.75 10.43 10.05
C ASN A 61 7.02 10.21 10.88
N ALA A 62 8.01 11.10 10.75
CA ALA A 62 9.27 11.03 11.48
C ALA A 62 9.08 11.10 13.00
N ALA A 63 8.11 11.89 13.50
CA ALA A 63 7.78 11.94 14.91
C ALA A 63 7.30 10.60 15.47
N GLY A 64 6.71 9.74 14.62
CA GLY A 64 6.32 8.36 14.96
C GLY A 64 7.37 7.31 14.58
N GLY A 65 8.60 7.71 14.21
CA GLY A 65 9.63 6.78 13.77
C GLY A 65 9.32 6.10 12.43
N GLN A 66 8.39 6.65 11.65
CA GLN A 66 8.03 6.10 10.35
C GLN A 66 9.00 6.56 9.25
N PRO A 67 9.25 5.74 8.22
CA PRO A 67 10.11 6.12 7.11
C PRO A 67 9.50 7.28 6.31
N LYS A 68 10.39 8.07 5.70
CA LYS A 68 9.99 9.13 4.77
C LYS A 68 9.38 8.55 3.50
N THR A 69 8.53 9.35 2.89
CA THR A 69 8.00 9.09 1.55
C THR A 69 9.06 9.47 0.51
N HIS A 70 9.27 8.62 -0.50
CA HIS A 70 10.13 8.98 -1.63
C HIS A 70 9.28 9.65 -2.70
N LEU A 71 9.74 10.78 -3.18
CA LEU A 71 9.05 11.58 -4.19
C LEU A 71 9.81 11.49 -5.52
N TYR A 72 9.07 11.22 -6.60
CA TYR A 72 9.53 11.23 -7.97
C TYR A 72 8.72 12.25 -8.74
N LEU A 73 9.40 13.11 -9.48
CA LEU A 73 8.77 14.05 -10.39
C LEU A 73 8.78 13.45 -11.79
N HIS A 74 7.69 13.63 -12.51
CA HIS A 74 7.62 13.25 -13.90
C HIS A 74 8.33 14.31 -14.74
N ASP A 75 9.32 13.93 -15.51
CA ASP A 75 10.16 14.84 -16.27
C ASP A 75 9.63 15.02 -17.69
N ASP A 76 9.12 13.95 -18.31
CA ASP A 76 8.63 13.96 -19.68
C ASP A 76 7.47 12.97 -19.89
N GLY A 77 6.53 13.30 -20.77
CA GLY A 77 5.37 12.48 -21.14
C GLY A 77 4.04 12.92 -20.54
N GLU A 78 3.01 12.08 -20.70
CA GLU A 78 1.65 12.34 -20.24
C GLU A 78 1.28 11.45 -19.05
N GLY A 79 0.24 11.83 -18.34
CA GLY A 79 -0.46 10.98 -17.38
C GLY A 79 -0.42 11.45 -15.94
N TRP A 80 0.74 11.58 -15.33
CA TRP A 80 0.90 11.99 -13.94
C TRP A 80 2.05 13.01 -13.79
N ASP A 81 2.05 13.78 -12.71
CA ASP A 81 3.06 14.80 -12.43
C ASP A 81 4.00 14.36 -11.31
N VAL A 82 3.46 13.65 -10.32
CA VAL A 82 4.21 13.22 -9.12
C VAL A 82 3.87 11.76 -8.80
N MET A 83 4.90 10.99 -8.48
CA MET A 83 4.74 9.67 -7.89
C MET A 83 5.36 9.65 -6.49
N LEU A 84 4.61 9.15 -5.53
CA LEU A 84 5.07 8.91 -4.16
C LEU A 84 5.26 7.41 -3.95
N TYR A 85 6.47 7.02 -3.59
CA TYR A 85 6.72 5.68 -3.06
C TYR A 85 6.65 5.70 -1.54
N LYS A 86 5.75 4.92 -1.00
CA LYS A 86 5.60 4.68 0.43
C LYS A 86 6.24 3.34 0.78
N PRO A 87 7.43 3.34 1.42
CA PRO A 87 8.08 2.10 1.81
C PRO A 87 7.26 1.33 2.84
N PRO A 88 7.53 0.03 3.05
CA PRO A 88 6.90 -0.75 4.10
C PRO A 88 7.03 -0.07 5.46
N ARG A 89 5.95 -0.04 6.23
CA ARG A 89 5.89 0.63 7.54
C ARG A 89 5.45 -0.35 8.59
N ALA A 90 6.15 -0.34 9.74
CA ALA A 90 5.67 -1.03 10.92
C ALA A 90 4.35 -0.40 11.41
N LYS A 91 3.47 -1.22 11.98
CA LYS A 91 2.29 -0.69 12.67
C LYS A 91 2.76 0.17 13.84
N PRO A 92 2.39 1.45 13.90
CA PRO A 92 2.88 2.33 14.98
C PRO A 92 2.30 1.92 16.34
N THR A 93 3.13 2.05 17.39
CA THR A 93 2.68 1.87 18.77
C THR A 93 1.76 3.01 19.22
N PRO A 94 1.02 2.86 20.33
CA PRO A 94 0.22 3.96 20.89
C PRO A 94 1.04 5.22 21.17
N GLU A 95 2.29 5.09 21.65
CA GLU A 95 3.20 6.21 21.93
C GLU A 95 3.62 6.92 20.62
N GLN A 96 3.91 6.16 19.58
CA GLN A 96 4.23 6.70 18.27
C GLN A 96 3.03 7.44 17.66
N ILE A 97 1.82 6.89 17.80
CA ILE A 97 0.58 7.56 17.38
C ILE A 97 0.38 8.88 18.15
N ALA A 98 0.64 8.89 19.46
CA ALA A 98 0.55 10.10 20.27
C ALA A 98 1.57 11.16 19.80
N ALA A 99 2.82 10.76 19.52
CA ALA A 99 3.86 11.66 18.99
C ALA A 99 3.48 12.25 17.62
N MET A 100 2.98 11.41 16.72
CA MET A 100 2.48 11.86 15.41
C MET A 100 1.31 12.85 15.54
N THR A 101 0.37 12.55 16.44
CA THR A 101 -0.78 13.41 16.70
C THR A 101 -0.35 14.76 17.24
N LYS A 102 0.57 14.78 18.23
CA LYS A 102 1.15 16.01 18.76
C LYS A 102 1.81 16.84 17.65
N LYS A 103 2.67 16.20 16.85
CA LYS A 103 3.37 16.90 15.75
C LYS A 103 2.39 17.46 14.73
N ARG A 104 1.33 16.74 14.38
CA ARG A 104 0.29 17.20 13.47
C ARG A 104 -0.42 18.44 13.99
N ILE A 105 -0.75 18.46 15.30
CA ILE A 105 -1.39 19.62 15.95
C ILE A 105 -0.43 20.82 15.97
N GLU A 106 0.84 20.62 16.32
CA GLU A 106 1.87 21.67 16.29
C GLU A 106 2.01 22.33 14.92
N LEU A 107 1.86 21.54 13.85
CA LEU A 107 1.95 22.01 12.47
C LEU A 107 0.62 22.57 11.92
N GLY A 108 -0.45 22.58 12.72
CA GLY A 108 -1.76 23.08 12.33
C GLY A 108 -2.42 22.29 11.19
N LEU A 109 -2.06 21.00 11.03
CA LEU A 109 -2.54 20.20 9.91
C LEU A 109 -3.99 19.75 10.13
N PRO A 110 -4.85 19.87 9.11
CA PRO A 110 -6.22 19.42 9.18
C PRO A 110 -6.34 17.90 9.24
N THR A 111 -7.48 17.42 9.69
CA THR A 111 -7.84 15.98 9.72
C THR A 111 -9.23 15.75 9.15
N GLY A 112 -9.52 14.47 8.91
CA GLY A 112 -10.85 14.05 8.46
C GLY A 112 -11.28 14.76 7.17
N PRO A 113 -12.52 15.23 7.10
CA PRO A 113 -13.04 15.87 5.89
C PRO A 113 -12.21 17.08 5.43
N MET A 114 -11.72 17.89 6.36
CA MET A 114 -10.91 19.09 6.03
C MET A 114 -9.58 18.73 5.37
N TYR A 115 -8.92 17.65 5.82
CA TYR A 115 -7.72 17.15 5.14
C TYR A 115 -8.03 16.72 3.71
N PHE A 116 -9.15 16.01 3.53
CA PHE A 116 -9.55 15.52 2.21
C PHE A 116 -9.84 16.68 1.24
N ILE A 117 -10.56 17.71 1.70
CA ILE A 117 -10.82 18.91 0.89
C ILE A 117 -9.51 19.60 0.50
N ALA A 118 -8.63 19.86 1.47
CA ALA A 118 -7.34 20.52 1.23
C ALA A 118 -6.42 19.73 0.28
N LEU A 119 -6.51 18.40 0.28
CA LEU A 119 -5.81 17.56 -0.68
C LEU A 119 -6.42 17.70 -2.08
N ARG A 120 -7.75 17.63 -2.19
CA ARG A 120 -8.46 17.71 -3.48
C ARG A 120 -8.29 19.04 -4.21
N GLU A 121 -8.06 20.13 -3.49
CA GLU A 121 -7.71 21.42 -4.09
C GLU A 121 -6.38 21.41 -4.86
N LYS A 122 -5.50 20.46 -4.55
CA LYS A 122 -4.16 20.32 -5.14
C LYS A 122 -4.08 19.23 -6.20
N VAL A 123 -5.04 18.32 -6.23
CA VAL A 123 -4.99 17.09 -7.02
C VAL A 123 -6.14 17.04 -8.01
N ALA A 124 -5.83 17.02 -9.29
CA ALA A 124 -6.80 16.84 -10.38
C ALA A 124 -7.22 15.37 -10.51
N ASP A 125 -6.24 14.45 -10.43
CA ASP A 125 -6.48 13.01 -10.49
C ASP A 125 -5.45 12.25 -9.66
N HIS A 126 -5.76 11.01 -9.27
CA HIS A 126 -4.90 10.22 -8.40
C HIS A 126 -5.18 8.73 -8.57
N ALA A 127 -4.10 7.95 -8.64
CA ALA A 127 -4.13 6.50 -8.63
C ALA A 127 -3.31 5.95 -7.48
N HIS A 128 -3.85 4.95 -6.78
CA HIS A 128 -3.17 4.20 -5.74
C HIS A 128 -2.85 2.81 -6.27
N VAL A 129 -1.57 2.45 -6.26
CA VAL A 129 -1.09 1.17 -6.79
C VAL A 129 -0.34 0.43 -5.71
N VAL A 130 -0.88 -0.70 -5.29
CA VAL A 130 -0.18 -1.67 -4.43
C VAL A 130 0.68 -2.54 -5.32
N MET A 131 1.96 -2.64 -5.02
CA MET A 131 2.92 -3.36 -5.84
C MET A 131 3.57 -4.50 -5.08
N LYS A 132 3.98 -5.53 -5.82
CA LYS A 132 4.89 -6.56 -5.31
C LYS A 132 6.30 -6.21 -5.73
N GLY A 133 7.24 -6.26 -4.81
CA GLY A 133 8.64 -5.92 -5.07
C GLY A 133 9.27 -5.15 -3.91
N PRO A 134 10.54 -4.78 -4.07
CA PRO A 134 11.37 -5.00 -5.26
C PRO A 134 11.74 -6.46 -5.45
N MET A 135 11.82 -6.92 -6.70
CA MET A 135 12.30 -8.25 -7.07
C MET A 135 13.24 -8.15 -8.26
N LEU A 136 14.17 -9.10 -8.39
CA LEU A 136 15.03 -9.21 -9.55
C LEU A 136 14.33 -10.03 -10.64
N ALA A 137 14.54 -9.66 -11.90
CA ALA A 137 13.98 -10.38 -13.04
C ALA A 137 14.41 -11.85 -13.07
N GLU A 138 15.67 -12.13 -12.72
CA GLU A 138 16.21 -13.48 -12.64
C GLU A 138 15.46 -14.34 -11.60
N SER A 139 15.15 -13.79 -10.43
CA SER A 139 14.39 -14.48 -9.38
C SER A 139 12.97 -14.79 -9.84
N TRP A 140 12.35 -13.86 -10.58
CA TRP A 140 11.05 -14.08 -11.18
C TRP A 140 11.07 -15.21 -12.21
N VAL A 141 12.05 -15.21 -13.11
CA VAL A 141 12.21 -16.24 -14.14
C VAL A 141 12.46 -17.60 -13.52
N ALA A 142 13.35 -17.70 -12.51
CA ALA A 142 13.63 -18.95 -11.82
C ALA A 142 12.38 -19.55 -11.16
N GLU A 143 11.56 -18.73 -10.51
CA GLU A 143 10.30 -19.19 -9.91
C GLU A 143 9.28 -19.61 -10.97
N LEU A 144 9.19 -18.86 -12.08
CA LEU A 144 8.32 -19.22 -13.20
C LEU A 144 8.72 -20.59 -13.80
N ASP A 145 10.00 -20.83 -13.99
CA ASP A 145 10.50 -22.09 -14.56
C ASP A 145 10.28 -23.26 -13.59
N LYS A 146 10.47 -23.04 -12.29
CA LYS A 146 10.13 -24.01 -11.25
C LYS A 146 8.63 -24.37 -11.28
N GLN A 147 7.74 -23.37 -11.31
CA GLN A 147 6.30 -23.61 -11.36
C GLN A 147 5.89 -24.39 -12.62
N ARG A 148 6.50 -24.08 -13.76
CA ARG A 148 6.28 -24.83 -15.00
C ARG A 148 6.73 -26.30 -14.90
N ALA A 149 7.88 -26.54 -14.25
CA ALA A 149 8.38 -27.89 -14.02
C ALA A 149 7.47 -28.67 -13.06
N ASP A 150 7.01 -28.04 -11.98
CA ASP A 150 6.09 -28.65 -11.01
C ASP A 150 4.76 -29.02 -11.66
N LEU A 151 4.20 -28.14 -12.50
CA LEU A 151 2.99 -28.43 -13.26
C LEU A 151 3.16 -29.63 -14.22
N LYS A 152 4.31 -29.70 -14.94
CA LYS A 152 4.61 -30.86 -15.81
C LYS A 152 4.77 -32.16 -15.04
N ALA A 153 5.26 -32.08 -13.79
CA ALA A 153 5.41 -33.22 -12.88
C ALA A 153 4.11 -33.62 -12.17
N GLY A 154 2.99 -32.93 -12.42
CA GLY A 154 1.70 -33.17 -11.77
C GLY A 154 1.66 -32.81 -10.29
N LYS A 155 2.62 -32.01 -9.81
CA LYS A 155 2.64 -31.47 -8.46
C LYS A 155 1.65 -30.31 -8.38
N LYS A 156 0.72 -30.39 -7.44
CA LYS A 156 -0.25 -29.31 -7.14
C LYS A 156 0.28 -28.41 -6.05
#